data_6f7c44d4fbd6500fe4e657fc20eca206
#
_entry.id   6f7c44d4fbd6500fe4e657fc20eca206
#
_cell.length_a   1.000
_cell.length_b   1.000
_cell.length_c   1.000
_cell.angle_alpha   90.00
_cell.angle_beta   90.00
_cell.angle_gamma   90.00
#
_symmetry.space_group_name_H-M   'P 1'
#
loop_
_entity.id
_entity.type
_entity.pdbx_description
1 polymer ?
#
loop_
_entity_poly.entity_id
_entity_poly.type
_entity_poly.pdbx_seq_one_letter_code
_entity_poly.pdbx_strand_id
1 'polypeptide(L)'
;MNPPTEGKTKQCVSNSVRLIRGLAARFRCALPALYILWSVPFLLTLSWLTPPFQNPDEVNHYLRAVQIARGELAGYRLSGPNWVSPPNSGGHSDPGVITASDPFAHVKFNPQQQVHKSDFRVASSTGFSGNELIGFGNTATYPPFLYLPSVLAIWIGQAAEMTILTTLYLSRAANGTAALLISTLAISFACRTRWVIAALAMLPMTSALYVSASQDALIISLTLLVVGIVDRIGTERRPAAGIERTAIFLAASLIGMARPPYSVIALLPLAISIGSARREFGVVIGIVSCIAAWTIFSTKVASVDMNGADPGVQIAYIFRRPFDLVPIAWRTLTEFSANYFREFIGVLGWLDTALPNWFVHGAGIALAASLLGVCALAPGPRPWLALVIAVLGSGAVFGALYLTWTRPLAPLVDGVQGRYFIPLAPVAALSLPAAPRFIRPVLPWLSMAGIIFLAIFVPAVVIRRIAFRYYLGG
;
A
#
# COMPACT_ATOMS: atom_id res chain seq x y z
N MET A 1 2.81 -66.24 14.69
CA MET A 1 3.01 -65.14 13.73
C MET A 1 2.65 -63.83 14.42
N ASN A 2 3.64 -63.06 14.75
CA ASN A 2 3.49 -61.78 15.44
C ASN A 2 3.14 -60.67 14.44
N PRO A 3 2.29 -59.69 14.77
CA PRO A 3 2.10 -58.49 13.97
C PRO A 3 3.09 -57.42 14.45
N PRO A 4 4.11 -57.07 13.65
CA PRO A 4 5.10 -56.04 14.03
C PRO A 4 4.99 -54.81 13.12
N THR A 5 3.88 -54.10 13.09
CA THR A 5 3.83 -52.96 12.16
C THR A 5 3.29 -51.66 12.75
N GLU A 6 2.52 -51.69 13.84
CA GLU A 6 1.96 -50.45 14.44
C GLU A 6 2.98 -49.51 15.11
N GLY A 7 3.98 -50.07 15.77
CA GLY A 7 4.98 -49.28 16.52
C GLY A 7 5.91 -48.51 15.59
N LYS A 8 6.36 -49.11 14.50
CA LYS A 8 7.27 -48.46 13.50
C LYS A 8 6.55 -47.37 12.72
N THR A 9 5.27 -47.55 12.40
CA THR A 9 4.46 -46.57 11.69
C THR A 9 4.20 -45.32 12.56
N LYS A 10 3.86 -45.48 13.83
CA LYS A 10 3.67 -44.39 14.80
C LYS A 10 4.97 -43.61 15.06
N GLN A 11 6.11 -44.30 15.14
CA GLN A 11 7.42 -43.66 15.31
C GLN A 11 7.90 -42.92 14.06
N CYS A 12 7.66 -43.46 12.86
CA CYS A 12 7.96 -42.81 11.60
C CYS A 12 7.11 -41.52 11.40
N VAL A 13 5.81 -41.59 11.69
CA VAL A 13 4.90 -40.41 11.66
C VAL A 13 5.32 -39.36 12.67
N SER A 14 5.72 -39.76 13.90
CA SER A 14 6.21 -38.82 14.93
C SER A 14 7.50 -38.11 14.49
N ASN A 15 8.45 -38.82 13.90
CA ASN A 15 9.71 -38.28 13.44
C ASN A 15 9.50 -37.35 12.22
N SER A 16 8.65 -37.72 11.30
CA SER A 16 8.26 -36.87 10.15
C SER A 16 7.62 -35.57 10.61
N VAL A 17 6.69 -35.63 11.57
CA VAL A 17 6.05 -34.43 12.14
C VAL A 17 7.05 -33.52 12.85
N ARG A 18 8.05 -34.06 13.57
CA ARG A 18 9.13 -33.26 14.20
C ARG A 18 10.03 -32.60 13.17
N LEU A 19 10.47 -33.33 12.14
CA LEU A 19 11.28 -32.80 11.05
C LEU A 19 10.56 -31.65 10.34
N ILE A 20 9.34 -31.89 10.04
CA ILE A 20 8.44 -30.94 9.40
C ILE A 20 8.31 -29.65 10.25
N ARG A 21 8.01 -29.76 11.55
CA ARG A 21 7.94 -28.58 12.44
C ARG A 21 9.25 -27.81 12.48
N GLY A 22 10.39 -28.50 12.48
CA GLY A 22 11.71 -27.89 12.44
C GLY A 22 11.96 -27.08 11.16
N LEU A 23 11.55 -27.59 10.00
CA LEU A 23 11.67 -26.89 8.72
C LEU A 23 10.82 -25.61 8.65
N ALA A 24 9.54 -25.67 9.04
CA ALA A 24 8.68 -24.48 9.05
C ALA A 24 9.18 -23.41 10.03
N ALA A 25 9.73 -23.81 11.17
CA ALA A 25 10.33 -22.89 12.13
C ALA A 25 11.58 -22.22 11.56
N ARG A 26 12.48 -22.99 10.92
CA ARG A 26 13.68 -22.45 10.25
C ARG A 26 13.32 -21.50 9.11
N PHE A 27 12.36 -21.88 8.26
CA PHE A 27 11.87 -21.02 7.18
C PHE A 27 11.28 -19.72 7.74
N ARG A 28 10.49 -19.80 8.82
CA ARG A 28 9.92 -18.63 9.48
C ARG A 28 11.01 -17.68 10.01
N CYS A 29 12.09 -18.21 10.58
CA CYS A 29 13.22 -17.40 11.04
C CYS A 29 14.00 -16.77 9.86
N ALA A 30 14.15 -17.49 8.75
CA ALA A 30 14.83 -17.02 7.55
C ALA A 30 13.98 -16.07 6.69
N LEU A 31 12.66 -16.00 6.93
CA LEU A 31 11.72 -15.29 6.06
C LEU A 31 12.10 -13.83 5.76
N PRO A 32 12.61 -13.01 6.72
CA PRO A 32 13.05 -11.65 6.41
C PRO A 32 14.21 -11.61 5.39
N ALA A 33 15.20 -12.50 5.54
CA ALA A 33 16.33 -12.60 4.61
C ALA A 33 15.89 -13.13 3.23
N LEU A 34 15.03 -14.15 3.21
CA LEU A 34 14.45 -14.69 1.97
C LEU A 34 13.61 -13.63 1.24
N TYR A 35 12.87 -12.80 1.98
CA TYR A 35 12.12 -11.70 1.39
C TYR A 35 13.06 -10.67 0.73
N ILE A 36 14.17 -10.28 1.35
CA ILE A 36 15.17 -9.39 0.73
C ILE A 36 15.73 -10.01 -0.55
N LEU A 37 16.19 -11.27 -0.47
CA LEU A 37 16.77 -11.98 -1.62
C LEU A 37 15.81 -12.08 -2.81
N TRP A 38 14.53 -12.28 -2.53
CA TRP A 38 13.48 -12.32 -3.53
C TRP A 38 13.16 -10.92 -4.07
N SER A 39 12.99 -9.94 -3.18
CA SER A 39 12.49 -8.61 -3.53
C SER A 39 13.50 -7.79 -4.33
N VAL A 40 14.79 -7.83 -3.99
CA VAL A 40 15.80 -6.99 -4.64
C VAL A 40 15.82 -7.19 -6.15
N PRO A 41 16.04 -8.40 -6.70
CA PRO A 41 16.10 -8.59 -8.15
C PRO A 41 14.72 -8.30 -8.80
N PHE A 42 13.64 -8.68 -8.14
CA PHE A 42 12.29 -8.49 -8.69
C PHE A 42 11.91 -6.99 -8.75
N LEU A 43 12.10 -6.24 -7.67
CA LEU A 43 11.77 -4.80 -7.63
C LEU A 43 12.66 -4.00 -8.58
N LEU A 44 13.94 -4.34 -8.69
CA LEU A 44 14.83 -3.72 -9.69
C LEU A 44 14.30 -3.98 -11.11
N THR A 45 14.00 -5.23 -11.43
CA THR A 45 13.46 -5.60 -12.76
C THR A 45 12.14 -4.85 -13.02
N LEU A 46 11.24 -4.82 -12.05
CA LEU A 46 9.94 -4.18 -12.17
C LEU A 46 10.05 -2.66 -12.34
N SER A 47 11.00 -2.03 -11.62
CA SER A 47 11.27 -0.59 -11.74
C SER A 47 11.66 -0.17 -13.16
N TRP A 48 12.47 -1.00 -13.84
CA TRP A 48 12.92 -0.74 -15.21
C TRP A 48 11.89 -1.18 -16.26
N LEU A 49 11.24 -2.31 -16.04
CA LEU A 49 10.31 -2.89 -17.01
C LEU A 49 8.99 -2.13 -17.08
N THR A 50 8.53 -1.53 -15.98
CA THR A 50 7.36 -0.65 -16.00
C THR A 50 7.72 0.65 -16.72
N PRO A 51 7.06 0.98 -17.86
CA PRO A 51 7.39 2.18 -18.59
C PRO A 51 7.32 3.44 -17.71
N PRO A 52 8.03 4.52 -18.06
CA PRO A 52 7.99 5.76 -17.31
C PRO A 52 6.56 6.28 -17.15
N PHE A 53 6.22 6.70 -15.94
CA PHE A 53 4.93 7.30 -15.60
C PHE A 53 3.69 6.38 -15.80
N GLN A 54 3.90 5.06 -15.92
CA GLN A 54 2.80 4.09 -16.06
C GLN A 54 2.36 3.45 -14.74
N ASN A 55 2.90 3.86 -13.61
CA ASN A 55 2.26 3.58 -12.31
C ASN A 55 1.12 4.59 -12.05
N PRO A 56 0.09 4.23 -11.27
CA PRO A 56 -1.04 5.10 -11.05
C PRO A 56 -0.63 6.44 -10.43
N ASP A 57 -1.08 7.53 -11.03
CA ASP A 57 -0.84 8.92 -10.61
C ASP A 57 0.65 9.34 -10.52
N GLU A 58 1.58 8.55 -11.06
CA GLU A 58 3.02 8.74 -10.88
C GLU A 58 3.52 10.11 -11.36
N VAL A 59 2.94 10.67 -12.43
CA VAL A 59 3.28 12.03 -12.90
C VAL A 59 3.00 13.06 -11.81
N ASN A 60 1.81 13.03 -11.24
CA ASN A 60 1.39 13.99 -10.21
C ASN A 60 2.18 13.82 -8.91
N HIS A 61 2.47 12.58 -8.54
CA HIS A 61 3.34 12.28 -7.40
C HIS A 61 4.77 12.79 -7.63
N TYR A 62 5.30 12.62 -8.84
CA TYR A 62 6.64 13.08 -9.17
C TYR A 62 6.73 14.61 -9.23
N LEU A 63 5.72 15.30 -9.82
CA LEU A 63 5.59 16.75 -9.77
C LEU A 63 5.57 17.26 -8.32
N ARG A 64 4.80 16.59 -7.45
CA ARG A 64 4.76 16.92 -6.02
C ARG A 64 6.13 16.71 -5.35
N ALA A 65 6.85 15.63 -5.66
CA ALA A 65 8.19 15.38 -5.15
C ALA A 65 9.20 16.44 -5.61
N VAL A 66 9.12 16.89 -6.86
CA VAL A 66 9.95 17.99 -7.39
C VAL A 66 9.65 19.31 -6.66
N GLN A 67 8.38 19.64 -6.44
CA GLN A 67 7.97 20.81 -5.64
C GLN A 67 8.60 20.78 -4.25
N ILE A 68 8.52 19.63 -3.56
CA ILE A 68 9.10 19.47 -2.23
C ILE A 68 10.63 19.58 -2.27
N ALA A 69 11.28 19.01 -3.27
CA ALA A 69 12.73 19.10 -3.46
C ALA A 69 13.22 20.55 -3.62
N ARG A 70 12.37 21.45 -4.07
CA ARG A 70 12.61 22.90 -4.18
C ARG A 70 12.30 23.69 -2.91
N GLY A 71 11.88 23.01 -1.83
CA GLY A 71 11.59 23.62 -0.53
C GLY A 71 10.13 24.04 -0.34
N GLU A 72 9.25 23.82 -1.30
CA GLU A 72 7.82 24.08 -1.16
C GLU A 72 7.12 22.88 -0.51
N LEU A 73 6.93 22.94 0.79
CA LEU A 73 6.38 21.81 1.57
C LEU A 73 4.87 21.63 1.43
N ALA A 74 4.13 22.64 1.01
CA ALA A 74 2.68 22.60 0.82
C ALA A 74 2.31 22.93 -0.63
N GLY A 75 1.30 22.25 -1.15
CA GLY A 75 0.61 22.72 -2.35
C GLY A 75 -0.36 23.84 -2.03
N TYR A 76 -0.86 24.52 -3.06
CA TYR A 76 -1.84 25.60 -2.92
C TYR A 76 -2.80 25.64 -4.10
N ARG A 77 -3.92 26.33 -3.94
CA ARG A 77 -4.88 26.55 -5.03
C ARG A 77 -4.26 27.46 -6.08
N LEU A 78 -4.41 27.06 -7.33
CA LEU A 78 -3.91 27.82 -8.46
C LEU A 78 -4.98 28.83 -8.88
N SER A 79 -4.62 30.11 -8.90
CA SER A 79 -5.47 31.22 -9.35
C SER A 79 -4.67 32.12 -10.27
N GLY A 80 -5.29 32.58 -11.35
CA GLY A 80 -4.66 33.51 -12.28
C GLY A 80 -5.32 33.49 -13.66
N PRO A 81 -5.00 34.45 -14.54
CA PRO A 81 -5.65 34.60 -15.85
C PRO A 81 -5.42 33.40 -16.79
N ASN A 82 -4.38 32.61 -16.55
CA ASN A 82 -4.04 31.43 -17.37
C ASN A 82 -4.67 30.13 -16.84
N TRP A 83 -5.34 30.15 -15.69
CA TRP A 83 -6.03 29.00 -15.11
C TRP A 83 -7.51 29.09 -15.39
N VAL A 84 -7.90 28.61 -16.57
CA VAL A 84 -9.29 28.50 -16.98
C VAL A 84 -9.84 27.20 -16.40
N SER A 85 -10.98 27.31 -15.74
CA SER A 85 -11.83 26.23 -15.21
C SER A 85 -11.56 24.80 -15.76
N PRO A 86 -11.53 23.75 -14.92
CA PRO A 86 -11.92 23.75 -13.51
C PRO A 86 -10.81 24.21 -12.57
N PRO A 87 -11.16 24.66 -11.34
CA PRO A 87 -10.17 25.03 -10.34
C PRO A 87 -9.20 23.89 -10.09
N ASN A 88 -7.92 24.21 -10.01
CA ASN A 88 -6.85 23.24 -9.79
C ASN A 88 -5.97 23.66 -8.60
N SER A 89 -5.20 22.72 -8.10
CA SER A 89 -4.18 22.99 -7.10
C SER A 89 -2.86 22.32 -7.49
N GLY A 90 -1.77 22.81 -6.95
CA GLY A 90 -0.43 22.35 -7.31
C GLY A 90 0.64 23.15 -6.62
N GLY A 91 1.67 23.57 -7.36
CA GLY A 91 2.77 24.40 -6.90
C GLY A 91 3.86 24.53 -7.94
N HIS A 92 4.97 25.14 -7.58
CA HIS A 92 6.11 25.28 -8.47
C HIS A 92 6.79 23.93 -8.68
N SER A 93 6.84 23.49 -9.93
CA SER A 93 7.49 22.24 -10.32
C SER A 93 8.22 22.42 -11.66
N ASP A 94 8.79 21.36 -12.20
CA ASP A 94 9.56 21.41 -13.43
C ASP A 94 8.70 21.05 -14.65
N PRO A 95 8.57 21.92 -15.66
CA PRO A 95 7.81 21.61 -16.87
C PRO A 95 8.42 20.46 -17.68
N GLY A 96 9.71 20.19 -17.51
CA GLY A 96 10.36 19.03 -18.12
C GLY A 96 9.74 17.71 -17.67
N VAL A 97 9.11 17.64 -16.50
CA VAL A 97 8.38 16.42 -16.06
C VAL A 97 7.21 16.14 -16.99
N ILE A 98 6.45 17.17 -17.39
CA ILE A 98 5.36 17.03 -18.36
C ILE A 98 5.93 16.60 -19.71
N THR A 99 6.95 17.30 -20.20
CA THR A 99 7.63 16.98 -21.46
C THR A 99 8.15 15.54 -21.50
N ALA A 100 8.74 15.05 -20.40
CA ALA A 100 9.24 13.68 -20.30
C ALA A 100 8.11 12.63 -20.19
N SER A 101 6.95 13.00 -19.64
CA SER A 101 5.82 12.07 -19.46
C SER A 101 4.89 11.99 -20.66
N ASP A 102 4.77 13.04 -21.43
CA ASP A 102 3.84 13.19 -22.55
C ASP A 102 3.98 12.09 -23.62
N PRO A 103 5.21 11.67 -24.03
CA PRO A 103 5.39 10.58 -24.98
C PRO A 103 4.76 9.25 -24.56
N PHE A 104 4.56 9.03 -23.25
CA PHE A 104 3.95 7.80 -22.71
C PHE A 104 2.44 7.94 -22.44
N ALA A 105 1.84 9.11 -22.72
CA ALA A 105 0.42 9.35 -22.45
C ALA A 105 -0.50 8.46 -23.31
N HIS A 106 -0.08 8.12 -24.52
CA HIS A 106 -0.88 7.32 -25.45
C HIS A 106 -1.14 5.89 -24.99
N VAL A 107 -0.27 5.33 -24.14
CA VAL A 107 -0.48 3.96 -23.59
C VAL A 107 -1.37 3.93 -22.36
N LYS A 108 -1.63 5.09 -21.73
CA LYS A 108 -2.45 5.19 -20.52
C LYS A 108 -3.92 4.84 -20.84
N PHE A 109 -4.50 3.89 -20.09
CA PHE A 109 -5.87 3.39 -20.31
C PHE A 109 -6.14 2.83 -21.72
N ASN A 110 -5.09 2.56 -22.47
CA ASN A 110 -5.20 2.05 -23.82
C ASN A 110 -4.41 0.73 -23.99
N PRO A 111 -4.98 -0.42 -23.59
CA PRO A 111 -4.28 -1.72 -23.60
C PRO A 111 -3.78 -2.16 -24.98
N GLN A 112 -4.26 -1.57 -26.05
CA GLN A 112 -3.87 -1.88 -27.43
C GLN A 112 -2.59 -1.15 -27.88
N GLN A 113 -2.20 -0.09 -27.16
CA GLN A 113 -1.01 0.69 -27.52
C GLN A 113 0.22 0.20 -26.76
N GLN A 114 1.38 0.27 -27.41
CA GLN A 114 2.68 -0.09 -26.85
C GLN A 114 3.60 1.13 -26.83
N VAL A 115 4.63 1.06 -25.98
CA VAL A 115 5.68 2.08 -25.97
C VAL A 115 6.63 1.90 -27.16
N HIS A 116 7.08 3.03 -27.72
CA HIS A 116 7.99 3.07 -28.84
C HIS A 116 9.38 3.56 -28.42
N LYS A 117 10.40 3.21 -29.19
CA LYS A 117 11.76 3.72 -28.96
C LYS A 117 11.85 5.25 -29.04
N SER A 118 10.98 5.88 -29.85
CA SER A 118 10.82 7.34 -29.93
C SER A 118 10.44 7.96 -28.61
N ASP A 119 9.56 7.32 -27.83
CA ASP A 119 9.05 7.83 -26.56
C ASP A 119 10.20 7.94 -25.56
N PHE A 120 11.01 6.88 -25.47
CA PHE A 120 12.21 6.90 -24.64
C PHE A 120 13.27 7.90 -25.09
N ARG A 121 13.38 8.17 -26.41
CA ARG A 121 14.35 9.14 -26.95
C ARG A 121 14.04 10.54 -26.42
N VAL A 122 12.79 10.96 -26.47
CA VAL A 122 12.36 12.29 -25.97
C VAL A 122 12.59 12.35 -24.45
N ALA A 123 12.08 11.37 -23.71
CA ALA A 123 12.20 11.36 -22.25
C ALA A 123 13.67 11.32 -21.77
N SER A 124 14.55 10.58 -22.48
CA SER A 124 15.97 10.46 -22.12
C SER A 124 16.82 11.69 -22.47
N SER A 125 16.31 12.59 -23.32
CA SER A 125 16.95 13.88 -23.61
C SER A 125 16.40 15.04 -22.78
N THR A 126 15.32 14.83 -22.01
CA THR A 126 14.67 15.89 -21.24
C THR A 126 15.34 16.03 -19.86
N GLY A 127 15.99 17.17 -19.65
CA GLY A 127 16.54 17.58 -18.35
C GLY A 127 15.55 18.40 -17.53
N PHE A 128 15.96 18.77 -16.30
CA PHE A 128 15.25 19.76 -15.52
C PHE A 128 15.43 21.13 -16.21
N SER A 129 14.33 21.78 -16.56
CA SER A 129 14.33 22.92 -17.50
C SER A 129 13.82 24.24 -16.89
N GLY A 130 13.18 24.20 -15.74
CA GLY A 130 12.61 25.42 -15.21
C GLY A 130 11.89 25.27 -13.86
N ASN A 131 11.17 26.31 -13.50
CA ASN A 131 10.36 26.39 -12.29
C ASN A 131 9.05 27.08 -12.63
N GLU A 132 8.03 26.32 -12.92
CA GLU A 132 6.73 26.83 -13.36
C GLU A 132 5.63 26.39 -12.41
N LEU A 133 4.53 27.14 -12.40
CA LEU A 133 3.34 26.81 -11.65
C LEU A 133 2.56 25.73 -12.39
N ILE A 134 2.52 24.51 -11.81
CA ILE A 134 1.93 23.32 -12.44
C ILE A 134 0.84 22.74 -11.54
N GLY A 135 -0.27 22.30 -12.15
CA GLY A 135 -1.39 21.65 -11.46
C GLY A 135 -1.15 20.14 -11.27
N PHE A 136 -1.35 19.66 -10.04
CA PHE A 136 -1.37 18.25 -9.65
C PHE A 136 -2.34 18.04 -8.49
N GLY A 137 -3.60 18.46 -8.69
CA GLY A 137 -4.63 18.60 -7.66
C GLY A 137 -4.87 17.38 -6.78
N ASN A 138 -4.75 16.16 -7.33
CA ASN A 138 -4.93 14.92 -6.56
C ASN A 138 -3.79 14.63 -5.56
N THR A 139 -2.64 15.33 -5.66
CA THR A 139 -1.49 15.12 -4.75
C THR A 139 -1.06 16.38 -3.99
N ALA A 140 -1.62 17.54 -4.33
CA ALA A 140 -1.24 18.82 -3.74
C ALA A 140 -1.49 18.92 -2.23
N THR A 141 -2.49 18.21 -1.70
CA THR A 141 -2.82 18.15 -0.27
C THR A 141 -1.94 17.21 0.54
N TYR A 142 -1.12 16.38 -0.12
CA TYR A 142 -0.34 15.35 0.58
C TYR A 142 0.87 15.93 1.32
N PRO A 143 1.19 15.38 2.53
CA PRO A 143 2.32 15.83 3.32
C PRO A 143 3.65 15.51 2.64
N PRO A 144 4.71 16.29 2.89
CA PRO A 144 5.99 16.12 2.22
C PRO A 144 6.76 14.87 2.67
N PHE A 145 6.51 14.37 3.87
CA PHE A 145 7.40 13.41 4.55
C PHE A 145 7.53 12.07 3.84
N LEU A 146 6.45 11.56 3.24
CA LEU A 146 6.48 10.26 2.54
C LEU A 146 7.07 10.37 1.12
N TYR A 147 7.42 11.58 0.68
CA TYR A 147 8.16 11.80 -0.57
C TYR A 147 9.68 11.87 -0.36
N LEU A 148 10.17 11.82 0.88
CA LEU A 148 11.60 11.97 1.17
C LEU A 148 12.52 11.07 0.34
N PRO A 149 12.24 9.77 0.09
CA PRO A 149 13.10 8.97 -0.77
C PRO A 149 13.17 9.52 -2.21
N SER A 150 12.05 9.94 -2.79
CA SER A 150 12.02 10.57 -4.11
C SER A 150 12.72 11.93 -4.12
N VAL A 151 12.55 12.74 -3.07
CA VAL A 151 13.22 14.04 -2.91
C VAL A 151 14.73 13.88 -2.89
N LEU A 152 15.25 12.91 -2.12
CA LEU A 152 16.69 12.60 -2.09
C LEU A 152 17.19 12.18 -3.48
N ALA A 153 16.43 11.35 -4.19
CA ALA A 153 16.76 10.95 -5.54
C ALA A 153 16.78 12.15 -6.52
N ILE A 154 15.83 13.08 -6.37
CA ILE A 154 15.76 14.30 -7.20
C ILE A 154 16.96 15.21 -6.91
N TRP A 155 17.33 15.42 -5.66
CA TRP A 155 18.52 16.21 -5.33
C TRP A 155 19.80 15.60 -5.90
N ILE A 156 19.98 14.27 -5.81
CA ILE A 156 21.11 13.57 -6.43
C ILE A 156 21.07 13.74 -7.95
N GLY A 157 19.91 13.54 -8.56
CA GLY A 157 19.74 13.65 -10.01
C GLY A 157 20.05 15.07 -10.53
N GLN A 158 19.58 16.10 -9.83
CA GLN A 158 19.87 17.50 -10.18
C GLN A 158 21.35 17.85 -9.97
N ALA A 159 21.95 17.42 -8.86
CA ALA A 159 23.36 17.66 -8.59
C ALA A 159 24.31 16.96 -9.58
N ALA A 160 23.88 15.83 -10.14
CA ALA A 160 24.61 15.05 -11.14
C ALA A 160 24.17 15.35 -12.59
N GLU A 161 23.38 16.41 -12.80
CA GLU A 161 22.86 16.82 -14.11
C GLU A 161 22.15 15.69 -14.91
N MET A 162 21.50 14.78 -14.17
CA MET A 162 20.77 13.66 -14.76
C MET A 162 19.48 14.14 -15.43
N THR A 163 19.04 13.38 -16.45
CA THR A 163 17.73 13.61 -17.06
C THR A 163 16.58 13.28 -16.11
N ILE A 164 15.40 13.80 -16.39
CA ILE A 164 14.18 13.52 -15.63
C ILE A 164 13.88 12.02 -15.62
N LEU A 165 14.06 11.35 -16.76
CA LEU A 165 13.85 9.90 -16.87
C LEU A 165 14.79 9.12 -15.92
N THR A 166 16.08 9.42 -15.92
CA THR A 166 17.06 8.77 -15.04
C THR A 166 16.73 9.02 -13.57
N THR A 167 16.36 10.26 -13.24
CA THR A 167 15.97 10.65 -11.89
C THR A 167 14.66 10.00 -11.44
N LEU A 168 13.70 9.78 -12.34
CA LEU A 168 12.50 9.01 -12.05
C LEU A 168 12.83 7.56 -11.66
N TYR A 169 13.71 6.89 -12.42
CA TYR A 169 14.16 5.54 -12.07
C TYR A 169 14.90 5.50 -10.73
N LEU A 170 15.71 6.52 -10.45
CA LEU A 170 16.36 6.66 -9.13
C LEU A 170 15.34 6.85 -8.01
N SER A 171 14.29 7.65 -8.24
CA SER A 171 13.17 7.84 -7.29
C SER A 171 12.40 6.55 -7.04
N ARG A 172 12.12 5.77 -8.07
CA ARG A 172 11.51 4.44 -7.96
C ARG A 172 12.37 3.48 -7.13
N ALA A 173 13.68 3.46 -7.39
CA ALA A 173 14.64 2.64 -6.64
C ALA A 173 14.74 3.07 -5.18
N ALA A 174 14.76 4.38 -4.89
CA ALA A 174 14.80 4.92 -3.53
C ALA A 174 13.53 4.56 -2.74
N ASN A 175 12.34 4.74 -3.33
CA ASN A 175 11.08 4.34 -2.73
C ASN A 175 11.00 2.82 -2.50
N GLY A 176 11.38 2.02 -3.51
CA GLY A 176 11.42 0.57 -3.41
C GLY A 176 12.35 0.08 -2.31
N THR A 177 13.55 0.69 -2.19
CA THR A 177 14.51 0.37 -1.13
C THR A 177 13.96 0.73 0.25
N ALA A 178 13.38 1.92 0.42
CA ALA A 178 12.78 2.32 1.69
C ALA A 178 11.63 1.38 2.09
N ALA A 179 10.72 1.08 1.18
CA ALA A 179 9.61 0.17 1.41
C ALA A 179 10.08 -1.27 1.71
N LEU A 180 11.09 -1.77 1.00
CA LEU A 180 11.71 -3.07 1.24
C LEU A 180 12.29 -3.17 2.65
N LEU A 181 13.07 -2.18 3.07
CA LEU A 181 13.69 -2.17 4.40
C LEU A 181 12.64 -2.12 5.50
N ILE A 182 11.63 -1.24 5.38
CA ILE A 182 10.54 -1.12 6.36
C ILE A 182 9.71 -2.41 6.41
N SER A 183 9.38 -3.01 5.26
CA SER A 183 8.63 -4.28 5.22
C SER A 183 9.44 -5.44 5.79
N THR A 184 10.74 -5.47 5.58
CA THR A 184 11.64 -6.48 6.19
C THR A 184 11.66 -6.35 7.71
N LEU A 185 11.72 -5.12 8.23
CA LEU A 185 11.57 -4.86 9.66
C LEU A 185 10.20 -5.33 10.18
N ALA A 186 9.12 -5.03 9.44
CA ALA A 186 7.78 -5.48 9.80
C ALA A 186 7.70 -7.01 9.91
N ILE A 187 8.23 -7.75 8.93
CA ILE A 187 8.31 -9.21 8.94
C ILE A 187 9.15 -9.70 10.13
N SER A 188 10.25 -9.01 10.45
CA SER A 188 11.14 -9.37 11.56
C SER A 188 10.47 -9.18 12.93
N PHE A 189 9.75 -8.09 13.13
CA PHE A 189 9.03 -7.81 14.37
C PHE A 189 7.80 -8.71 14.56
N ALA A 190 7.07 -9.02 13.49
CA ALA A 190 5.82 -9.76 13.59
C ALA A 190 5.97 -11.16 14.16
N CYS A 191 5.04 -11.52 15.05
CA CYS A 191 4.92 -12.84 15.64
C CYS A 191 3.86 -13.68 14.92
N ARG A 192 2.59 -13.33 15.08
CA ARG A 192 1.45 -14.01 14.47
C ARG A 192 1.27 -13.64 13.00
N THR A 193 1.36 -12.36 12.72
CA THR A 193 1.07 -11.78 11.39
C THR A 193 2.23 -11.88 10.41
N ARG A 194 3.36 -12.47 10.79
CA ARG A 194 4.57 -12.55 9.94
C ARG A 194 4.31 -13.08 8.53
N TRP A 195 3.53 -14.15 8.41
CA TRP A 195 3.21 -14.76 7.13
C TRP A 195 2.34 -13.87 6.24
N VAL A 196 1.31 -13.29 6.82
CA VAL A 196 0.41 -12.40 6.06
C VAL A 196 1.08 -11.08 5.69
N ILE A 197 1.94 -10.53 6.56
CA ILE A 197 2.75 -9.35 6.24
C ILE A 197 3.67 -9.63 5.05
N ALA A 198 4.38 -10.78 5.06
CA ALA A 198 5.20 -11.18 3.93
C ALA A 198 4.38 -11.39 2.66
N ALA A 199 3.25 -12.09 2.74
CA ALA A 199 2.37 -12.31 1.60
C ALA A 199 1.86 -10.99 1.00
N LEU A 200 1.39 -10.05 1.83
CA LEU A 200 0.94 -8.73 1.39
C LEU A 200 2.06 -7.92 0.73
N ALA A 201 3.27 -7.96 1.31
CA ALA A 201 4.44 -7.29 0.74
C ALA A 201 4.90 -7.90 -0.61
N MET A 202 4.55 -9.17 -0.87
CA MET A 202 4.87 -9.88 -2.12
C MET A 202 3.77 -9.80 -3.17
N LEU A 203 2.61 -9.21 -2.89
CA LEU A 203 1.54 -9.07 -3.89
C LEU A 203 2.01 -8.24 -5.09
N PRO A 204 1.54 -8.57 -6.31
CA PRO A 204 1.86 -7.79 -7.52
C PRO A 204 1.55 -6.30 -7.38
N MET A 205 0.38 -5.95 -6.85
CA MET A 205 0.00 -4.56 -6.63
C MET A 205 0.94 -3.85 -5.66
N THR A 206 1.26 -4.48 -4.52
CA THR A 206 2.20 -3.94 -3.54
C THR A 206 3.57 -3.70 -4.16
N SER A 207 4.08 -4.70 -4.91
CA SER A 207 5.39 -4.60 -5.57
C SER A 207 5.43 -3.48 -6.61
N ALA A 208 4.37 -3.30 -7.40
CA ALA A 208 4.26 -2.20 -8.36
C ALA A 208 4.23 -0.83 -7.67
N LEU A 209 3.49 -0.70 -6.57
CA LEU A 209 3.44 0.54 -5.79
C LEU A 209 4.78 0.84 -5.09
N TYR A 210 5.55 -0.18 -4.70
CA TYR A 210 6.88 0.01 -4.09
C TYR A 210 7.87 0.65 -5.07
N VAL A 211 7.80 0.29 -6.34
CA VAL A 211 8.65 0.86 -7.40
C VAL A 211 7.96 2.00 -8.17
N SER A 212 7.17 2.78 -7.50
CA SER A 212 6.52 3.98 -8.01
C SER A 212 7.04 5.22 -7.28
N ALA A 213 7.10 6.36 -7.93
CA ALA A 213 7.45 7.64 -7.30
C ALA A 213 6.31 8.19 -6.41
N SER A 214 5.46 7.32 -5.88
CA SER A 214 4.31 7.67 -5.05
C SER A 214 4.56 7.44 -3.57
N GLN A 215 3.75 8.06 -2.72
CA GLN A 215 3.77 7.83 -1.27
C GLN A 215 3.18 6.46 -0.85
N ASP A 216 2.46 5.77 -1.76
CA ASP A 216 1.76 4.52 -1.44
C ASP A 216 2.72 3.42 -0.99
N ALA A 217 3.96 3.41 -1.52
CA ALA A 217 5.04 2.53 -1.08
C ALA A 217 5.27 2.60 0.44
N LEU A 218 5.40 3.82 0.97
CA LEU A 218 5.65 4.06 2.39
C LEU A 218 4.39 3.89 3.24
N ILE A 219 3.21 4.26 2.75
CA ILE A 219 1.95 4.01 3.45
C ILE A 219 1.78 2.52 3.74
N ILE A 220 1.95 1.67 2.72
CA ILE A 220 1.81 0.23 2.87
C ILE A 220 2.87 -0.31 3.83
N SER A 221 4.15 -0.04 3.58
CA SER A 221 5.25 -0.59 4.38
C SER A 221 5.22 -0.13 5.83
N LEU A 222 4.90 1.14 6.11
CA LEU A 222 4.74 1.66 7.47
C LEU A 222 3.54 1.02 8.19
N THR A 223 2.44 0.75 7.47
CA THR A 223 1.30 0.05 8.08
C THR A 223 1.68 -1.38 8.45
N LEU A 224 2.40 -2.10 7.56
CA LEU A 224 2.94 -3.42 7.88
C LEU A 224 3.82 -3.37 9.12
N LEU A 225 4.66 -2.34 9.26
CA LEU A 225 5.55 -2.16 10.44
C LEU A 225 4.75 -1.91 11.71
N VAL A 226 3.78 -0.99 11.69
CA VAL A 226 2.91 -0.73 12.85
C VAL A 226 2.22 -2.01 13.30
N VAL A 227 1.64 -2.76 12.35
CA VAL A 227 0.98 -4.04 12.66
C VAL A 227 1.96 -5.07 13.21
N GLY A 228 3.17 -5.17 12.66
CA GLY A 228 4.21 -6.08 13.15
C GLY A 228 4.63 -5.77 14.59
N ILE A 229 4.79 -4.50 14.95
CA ILE A 229 5.12 -4.05 16.30
C ILE A 229 3.95 -4.34 17.26
N VAL A 230 2.72 -3.96 16.87
CA VAL A 230 1.51 -4.20 17.67
C VAL A 230 1.28 -5.69 17.90
N ASP A 231 1.46 -6.51 16.87
CA ASP A 231 1.35 -7.97 16.95
C ASP A 231 2.36 -8.56 17.95
N ARG A 232 3.60 -8.11 17.92
CA ARG A 232 4.64 -8.56 18.85
C ARG A 232 4.29 -8.22 20.29
N ILE A 233 3.98 -6.95 20.56
CA ILE A 233 3.63 -6.49 21.91
C ILE A 233 2.42 -7.27 22.45
N GLY A 234 1.38 -7.43 21.61
CA GLY A 234 0.16 -8.15 21.96
C GLY A 234 0.40 -9.65 22.21
N THR A 235 1.27 -10.30 21.44
CA THR A 235 1.63 -11.71 21.57
C THR A 235 2.49 -11.94 22.80
N GLU A 236 3.48 -11.08 23.06
CA GLU A 236 4.36 -11.14 24.24
C GLU A 236 3.64 -10.68 25.53
N ARG A 237 2.46 -10.10 25.41
CA ARG A 237 1.62 -9.59 26.52
C ARG A 237 2.39 -8.68 27.47
N ARG A 238 3.21 -7.79 26.96
CA ARG A 238 4.00 -6.81 27.69
C ARG A 238 3.61 -5.37 27.34
N PRO A 239 3.97 -4.39 28.17
CA PRO A 239 3.87 -2.99 27.80
C PRO A 239 4.77 -2.66 26.59
N ALA A 240 4.33 -1.72 25.75
CA ALA A 240 5.16 -1.20 24.68
C ALA A 240 6.41 -0.50 25.23
N ALA A 241 7.57 -0.70 24.63
CA ALA A 241 8.78 0.06 24.93
C ALA A 241 8.68 1.49 24.40
N GLY A 242 9.50 2.41 24.90
CA GLY A 242 9.50 3.81 24.44
C GLY A 242 9.72 3.92 22.94
N ILE A 243 10.72 3.23 22.41
CA ILE A 243 11.05 3.22 20.98
C ILE A 243 9.89 2.65 20.11
N GLU A 244 9.18 1.63 20.60
CA GLU A 244 8.04 1.05 19.89
C GLU A 244 6.86 2.04 19.83
N ARG A 245 6.59 2.77 20.94
CA ARG A 245 5.58 3.84 20.95
C ARG A 245 5.94 4.97 20.00
N THR A 246 7.20 5.40 20.01
CA THR A 246 7.69 6.44 19.09
C THR A 246 7.54 5.98 17.64
N ALA A 247 7.90 4.75 17.30
CA ALA A 247 7.74 4.19 15.97
C ALA A 247 6.27 4.14 15.52
N ILE A 248 5.36 3.67 16.42
CA ILE A 248 3.92 3.66 16.14
C ILE A 248 3.39 5.09 15.97
N PHE A 249 3.78 6.00 16.87
CA PHE A 249 3.36 7.41 16.81
C PHE A 249 3.75 8.05 15.48
N LEU A 250 5.01 7.95 15.09
CA LEU A 250 5.52 8.54 13.85
C LEU A 250 4.86 7.91 12.62
N ALA A 251 4.85 6.57 12.54
CA ALA A 251 4.31 5.87 11.39
C ALA A 251 2.79 6.12 11.23
N ALA A 252 1.99 6.00 12.30
CA ALA A 252 0.55 6.20 12.23
C ALA A 252 0.20 7.68 11.93
N SER A 253 0.97 8.64 12.45
CA SER A 253 0.81 10.05 12.09
C SER A 253 1.06 10.29 10.61
N LEU A 254 2.16 9.76 10.07
CA LEU A 254 2.52 9.89 8.65
C LEU A 254 1.47 9.26 7.74
N ILE A 255 1.00 8.05 8.07
CA ILE A 255 -0.04 7.33 7.32
C ILE A 255 -1.34 8.15 7.30
N GLY A 256 -1.81 8.59 8.47
CA GLY A 256 -3.07 9.32 8.57
C GLY A 256 -3.04 10.71 7.95
N MET A 257 -1.91 11.44 8.05
CA MET A 257 -1.71 12.71 7.34
C MET A 257 -1.72 12.51 5.82
N ALA A 258 -1.11 11.44 5.33
CA ALA A 258 -1.01 11.14 3.90
C ALA A 258 -2.35 10.68 3.30
N ARG A 259 -3.11 9.88 4.05
CA ARG A 259 -4.42 9.36 3.63
C ARG A 259 -5.39 9.39 4.83
N PRO A 260 -6.18 10.47 5.00
CA PRO A 260 -7.10 10.62 6.13
C PRO A 260 -8.00 9.41 6.43
N PRO A 261 -8.48 8.60 5.47
CA PRO A 261 -9.20 7.36 5.77
C PRO A 261 -8.45 6.37 6.65
N TYR A 262 -7.12 6.38 6.63
CA TYR A 262 -6.30 5.50 7.47
C TYR A 262 -6.01 6.07 8.86
N SER A 263 -6.54 7.24 9.23
CA SER A 263 -6.39 7.82 10.57
C SER A 263 -6.88 6.90 11.69
N VAL A 264 -7.79 5.98 11.39
CA VAL A 264 -8.26 4.93 12.31
C VAL A 264 -7.13 4.03 12.83
N ILE A 265 -6.00 3.92 12.12
CA ILE A 265 -4.79 3.18 12.54
C ILE A 265 -4.22 3.79 13.84
N ALA A 266 -4.46 5.08 14.09
CA ALA A 266 -4.13 5.75 15.34
C ALA A 266 -4.68 5.04 16.59
N LEU A 267 -5.75 4.26 16.46
CA LEU A 267 -6.38 3.53 17.56
C LEU A 267 -5.67 2.21 17.91
N LEU A 268 -4.75 1.71 17.08
CA LEU A 268 -4.06 0.43 17.32
C LEU A 268 -3.33 0.35 18.67
N PRO A 269 -2.70 1.42 19.22
CA PRO A 269 -2.12 1.37 20.56
C PRO A 269 -3.10 0.92 21.66
N LEU A 270 -4.40 1.23 21.50
CA LEU A 270 -5.43 0.82 22.46
C LEU A 270 -5.71 -0.70 22.42
N ALA A 271 -5.43 -1.35 21.28
CA ALA A 271 -5.59 -2.82 21.15
C ALA A 271 -4.59 -3.60 22.00
N ILE A 272 -3.44 -2.99 22.34
CA ILE A 272 -2.35 -3.61 23.09
C ILE A 272 -2.13 -3.02 24.47
N SER A 273 -2.99 -2.09 24.93
CA SER A 273 -2.80 -1.41 26.22
C SER A 273 -2.79 -2.41 27.39
N ILE A 274 -1.58 -2.81 27.80
CA ILE A 274 -1.30 -3.63 28.98
C ILE A 274 -0.59 -2.72 29.99
N GLY A 275 -1.18 -2.52 31.15
CA GLY A 275 -0.62 -1.76 32.28
C GLY A 275 -1.04 -0.28 32.33
N SER A 276 -0.83 0.53 31.31
CA SER A 276 -1.18 1.97 31.34
C SER A 276 -1.97 2.42 30.10
N ALA A 277 -3.28 2.22 30.15
CA ALA A 277 -4.21 2.74 29.14
C ALA A 277 -4.06 4.27 28.93
N ARG A 278 -3.71 5.02 30.00
CA ARG A 278 -3.51 6.47 29.95
C ARG A 278 -2.38 6.90 29.02
N ARG A 279 -1.27 6.13 28.99
CA ARG A 279 -0.13 6.43 28.11
C ARG A 279 -0.48 6.18 26.65
N GLU A 280 -1.10 5.04 26.37
CA GLU A 280 -1.53 4.68 25.00
C GLU A 280 -2.60 5.65 24.48
N PHE A 281 -3.49 6.13 25.35
CA PHE A 281 -4.46 7.18 25.02
C PHE A 281 -3.76 8.50 24.68
N GLY A 282 -2.71 8.89 25.43
CA GLY A 282 -1.88 10.05 25.08
C GLY A 282 -1.22 9.94 23.71
N VAL A 283 -0.73 8.75 23.34
CA VAL A 283 -0.18 8.47 22.00
C VAL A 283 -1.25 8.68 20.93
N VAL A 284 -2.45 8.15 21.13
CA VAL A 284 -3.58 8.31 20.19
C VAL A 284 -3.95 9.78 20.01
N ILE A 285 -4.07 10.54 21.10
CA ILE A 285 -4.36 11.99 21.03
C ILE A 285 -3.28 12.70 20.22
N GLY A 286 -2.00 12.43 20.48
CA GLY A 286 -0.90 13.04 19.74
C GLY A 286 -0.96 12.72 18.24
N ILE A 287 -1.21 11.47 17.86
CA ILE A 287 -1.37 11.06 16.46
C ILE A 287 -2.54 11.81 15.81
N VAL A 288 -3.72 11.79 16.45
CA VAL A 288 -4.92 12.45 15.93
C VAL A 288 -4.70 13.97 15.79
N SER A 289 -3.99 14.60 16.74
CA SER A 289 -3.65 16.02 16.67
C SER A 289 -2.76 16.35 15.47
N CYS A 290 -1.73 15.54 15.20
CA CYS A 290 -0.87 15.70 14.02
C CYS A 290 -1.68 15.56 12.72
N ILE A 291 -2.53 14.54 12.63
CA ILE A 291 -3.38 14.30 11.46
C ILE A 291 -4.34 15.47 11.25
N ALA A 292 -5.06 15.89 12.30
CA ALA A 292 -6.01 16.98 12.23
C ALA A 292 -5.33 18.29 11.81
N ALA A 293 -4.18 18.62 12.42
CA ALA A 293 -3.43 19.83 12.09
C ALA A 293 -3.07 19.86 10.59
N TRP A 294 -2.50 18.77 10.06
CA TRP A 294 -2.15 18.69 8.64
C TRP A 294 -3.39 18.73 7.74
N THR A 295 -4.42 17.95 8.05
CA THR A 295 -5.65 17.89 7.24
C THR A 295 -6.34 19.25 7.16
N ILE A 296 -6.49 19.93 8.30
CA ILE A 296 -7.09 21.28 8.34
C ILE A 296 -6.25 22.26 7.51
N PHE A 297 -4.92 22.24 7.71
CA PHE A 297 -4.01 23.12 6.97
C PHE A 297 -4.09 22.86 5.46
N SER A 298 -3.86 21.62 5.02
CA SER A 298 -3.79 21.27 3.60
C SER A 298 -5.13 21.47 2.87
N THR A 299 -6.25 21.19 3.55
CA THR A 299 -7.58 21.43 2.98
C THR A 299 -7.84 22.93 2.78
N LYS A 300 -7.45 23.78 3.73
CA LYS A 300 -7.61 25.23 3.60
C LYS A 300 -6.75 25.80 2.47
N VAL A 301 -5.55 25.27 2.27
CA VAL A 301 -4.56 25.86 1.34
C VAL A 301 -4.66 25.26 -0.07
N ALA A 302 -4.85 23.95 -0.19
CA ALA A 302 -4.68 23.23 -1.44
C ALA A 302 -5.90 22.43 -1.92
N SER A 303 -6.94 22.21 -1.11
CA SER A 303 -8.07 21.38 -1.56
C SER A 303 -8.88 22.08 -2.65
N VAL A 304 -9.24 21.33 -3.68
CA VAL A 304 -10.15 21.70 -4.77
C VAL A 304 -11.11 20.55 -5.02
N ASP A 305 -12.31 20.88 -5.50
CA ASP A 305 -13.29 19.87 -5.88
C ASP A 305 -12.83 19.13 -7.15
N MET A 306 -12.86 17.82 -7.11
CA MET A 306 -12.40 16.93 -8.16
C MET A 306 -13.57 16.15 -8.76
N ASN A 307 -13.48 15.84 -10.03
CA ASN A 307 -14.43 14.97 -10.75
C ASN A 307 -15.92 15.40 -10.65
N GLY A 308 -16.19 16.70 -10.43
CA GLY A 308 -17.54 17.23 -10.26
C GLY A 308 -18.19 16.88 -8.90
N ALA A 309 -17.41 16.48 -7.91
CA ALA A 309 -17.86 16.31 -6.55
C ALA A 309 -18.21 17.67 -5.92
N ASP A 310 -19.18 17.67 -5.02
CA ASP A 310 -19.51 18.78 -4.16
C ASP A 310 -19.68 18.27 -2.73
N PRO A 311 -18.64 18.38 -1.90
CA PRO A 311 -18.67 17.90 -0.53
C PRO A 311 -19.78 18.53 0.31
N GLY A 312 -20.14 19.79 0.04
CA GLY A 312 -21.19 20.49 0.79
C GLY A 312 -22.58 19.91 0.53
N VAL A 313 -22.93 19.71 -0.74
CA VAL A 313 -24.18 19.07 -1.14
C VAL A 313 -24.24 17.63 -0.62
N GLN A 314 -23.12 16.90 -0.73
CA GLN A 314 -23.05 15.50 -0.32
C GLN A 314 -23.21 15.33 1.20
N ILE A 315 -22.56 16.19 1.99
CA ILE A 315 -22.71 16.21 3.46
C ILE A 315 -24.17 16.53 3.83
N ALA A 316 -24.77 17.54 3.21
CA ALA A 316 -26.17 17.90 3.48
C ALA A 316 -27.13 16.75 3.14
N TYR A 317 -26.87 16.01 2.05
CA TYR A 317 -27.63 14.80 1.70
C TYR A 317 -27.51 13.70 2.76
N ILE A 318 -26.27 13.39 3.19
CA ILE A 318 -26.01 12.36 4.21
C ILE A 318 -26.75 12.70 5.52
N PHE A 319 -26.70 13.96 5.96
CA PHE A 319 -27.41 14.37 7.20
C PHE A 319 -28.91 14.28 7.07
N ARG A 320 -29.47 14.56 5.90
CA ARG A 320 -30.92 14.47 5.68
C ARG A 320 -31.39 13.02 5.49
N ARG A 321 -30.56 12.14 4.94
CA ARG A 321 -30.91 10.77 4.58
C ARG A 321 -29.78 9.79 4.92
N PRO A 322 -29.41 9.63 6.21
CA PRO A 322 -28.27 8.82 6.61
C PRO A 322 -28.43 7.34 6.25
N PHE A 323 -29.64 6.83 6.21
CA PHE A 323 -29.93 5.43 5.88
C PHE A 323 -29.72 5.09 4.40
N ASP A 324 -29.70 6.08 3.50
CA ASP A 324 -29.41 5.86 2.08
C ASP A 324 -27.98 5.41 1.83
N LEU A 325 -27.07 5.67 2.78
CA LEU A 325 -25.68 5.15 2.69
C LEU A 325 -25.60 3.64 2.68
N VAL A 326 -26.55 2.93 3.33
CA VAL A 326 -26.55 1.47 3.38
C VAL A 326 -26.80 0.86 1.99
N PRO A 327 -27.87 1.21 1.26
CA PRO A 327 -28.07 0.69 -0.09
C PRO A 327 -27.01 1.19 -1.09
N ILE A 328 -26.45 2.40 -0.94
CA ILE A 328 -25.36 2.90 -1.78
C ILE A 328 -24.12 2.02 -1.59
N ALA A 329 -23.70 1.80 -0.34
CA ALA A 329 -22.55 0.95 -0.04
C ALA A 329 -22.78 -0.50 -0.51
N TRP A 330 -23.97 -1.05 -0.28
CA TRP A 330 -24.31 -2.41 -0.70
C TRP A 330 -24.25 -2.57 -2.22
N ARG A 331 -24.88 -1.67 -2.98
CA ARG A 331 -24.82 -1.68 -4.44
C ARG A 331 -23.40 -1.57 -4.96
N THR A 332 -22.63 -0.64 -4.40
CA THR A 332 -21.22 -0.45 -4.79
C THR A 332 -20.40 -1.74 -4.54
N LEU A 333 -20.58 -2.38 -3.38
CA LEU A 333 -19.88 -3.62 -3.07
C LEU A 333 -20.33 -4.78 -3.97
N THR A 334 -21.63 -4.95 -4.23
CA THR A 334 -22.11 -6.03 -5.08
C THR A 334 -21.68 -5.88 -6.53
N GLU A 335 -21.59 -4.64 -7.03
CA GLU A 335 -21.19 -4.37 -8.41
C GLU A 335 -19.67 -4.50 -8.61
N PHE A 336 -18.86 -3.98 -7.68
CA PHE A 336 -17.42 -3.85 -7.90
C PHE A 336 -16.55 -4.80 -7.07
N SER A 337 -17.10 -5.68 -6.21
CA SER A 337 -16.29 -6.54 -5.33
C SER A 337 -15.27 -7.40 -6.07
N ALA A 338 -15.64 -7.95 -7.23
CA ALA A 338 -14.73 -8.74 -8.06
C ALA A 338 -13.58 -7.88 -8.62
N ASN A 339 -13.86 -6.64 -9.00
CA ASN A 339 -12.84 -5.69 -9.45
C ASN A 339 -11.92 -5.29 -8.31
N TYR A 340 -12.48 -4.96 -7.14
CA TYR A 340 -11.68 -4.64 -5.95
C TYR A 340 -10.76 -5.80 -5.55
N PHE A 341 -11.22 -7.04 -5.65
CA PHE A 341 -10.38 -8.20 -5.39
C PHE A 341 -9.23 -8.32 -6.41
N ARG A 342 -9.50 -8.15 -7.70
CA ARG A 342 -8.48 -8.15 -8.75
C ARG A 342 -7.45 -7.05 -8.54
N GLU A 343 -7.89 -5.83 -8.25
CA GLU A 343 -7.04 -4.68 -8.00
C GLU A 343 -6.23 -4.81 -6.69
N PHE A 344 -6.79 -5.46 -5.68
CA PHE A 344 -6.08 -5.77 -4.44
C PHE A 344 -4.91 -6.72 -4.69
N ILE A 345 -5.09 -7.76 -5.49
CA ILE A 345 -4.03 -8.70 -5.88
C ILE A 345 -3.06 -8.03 -6.88
N GLY A 346 -3.60 -7.48 -7.97
CA GLY A 346 -2.81 -6.76 -8.97
C GLY A 346 -3.57 -6.54 -10.27
N VAL A 347 -3.94 -5.30 -10.52
CA VAL A 347 -4.20 -4.76 -11.86
C VAL A 347 -3.17 -3.66 -12.05
N LEU A 348 -2.15 -3.92 -12.87
CA LEU A 348 -0.96 -3.08 -12.99
C LEU A 348 -1.19 -1.91 -13.96
N GLY A 349 -0.15 -1.11 -14.17
CA GLY A 349 -0.25 0.09 -15.00
C GLY A 349 -1.25 1.09 -14.41
N TRP A 350 -1.99 1.76 -15.25
CA TRP A 350 -3.09 2.65 -14.85
C TRP A 350 -4.37 1.89 -14.48
N LEU A 351 -4.25 0.73 -13.85
CA LEU A 351 -5.33 -0.25 -13.60
C LEU A 351 -5.91 -0.81 -14.91
N ASP A 352 -5.09 -0.90 -15.95
CA ASP A 352 -5.42 -1.36 -17.29
C ASP A 352 -4.70 -2.65 -17.69
N THR A 353 -3.80 -3.14 -16.85
CA THR A 353 -2.98 -4.32 -17.08
C THR A 353 -3.39 -5.44 -16.13
N ALA A 354 -4.49 -6.11 -16.46
CA ALA A 354 -5.03 -7.20 -15.66
C ALA A 354 -4.15 -8.45 -15.71
N LEU A 355 -3.98 -9.12 -14.57
CA LEU A 355 -3.30 -10.41 -14.47
C LEU A 355 -4.24 -11.57 -14.82
N PRO A 356 -3.71 -12.75 -15.24
CA PRO A 356 -4.53 -13.90 -15.56
C PRO A 356 -5.41 -14.35 -14.38
N ASN A 357 -6.66 -14.71 -14.64
CA ASN A 357 -7.62 -15.09 -13.58
C ASN A 357 -7.12 -16.24 -12.70
N TRP A 358 -6.50 -17.28 -13.30
CA TRP A 358 -5.94 -18.40 -12.53
C TRP A 358 -4.90 -17.93 -11.49
N PHE A 359 -4.07 -16.95 -11.87
CA PHE A 359 -3.06 -16.39 -10.97
C PHE A 359 -3.71 -15.52 -9.89
N VAL A 360 -4.70 -14.69 -10.22
CA VAL A 360 -5.43 -13.86 -9.24
C VAL A 360 -6.07 -14.74 -8.17
N HIS A 361 -6.75 -15.82 -8.56
CA HIS A 361 -7.32 -16.77 -7.61
C HIS A 361 -6.25 -17.54 -6.82
N GLY A 362 -5.17 -17.98 -7.49
CA GLY A 362 -4.04 -18.64 -6.83
C GLY A 362 -3.37 -17.74 -5.78
N ALA A 363 -3.14 -16.46 -6.10
CA ALA A 363 -2.59 -15.49 -5.16
C ALA A 363 -3.55 -15.19 -3.99
N GLY A 364 -4.86 -15.15 -4.26
CA GLY A 364 -5.88 -15.06 -3.22
C GLY A 364 -5.87 -16.26 -2.26
N ILE A 365 -5.74 -17.48 -2.80
CA ILE A 365 -5.60 -18.70 -1.99
C ILE A 365 -4.30 -18.68 -1.20
N ALA A 366 -3.18 -18.25 -1.78
CA ALA A 366 -1.90 -18.12 -1.09
C ALA A 366 -1.97 -17.10 0.05
N LEU A 367 -2.66 -15.98 -0.16
CA LEU A 367 -2.91 -15.00 0.90
C LEU A 367 -3.80 -15.57 2.01
N ALA A 368 -4.88 -16.27 1.66
CA ALA A 368 -5.75 -16.94 2.62
C ALA A 368 -4.97 -18.00 3.44
N ALA A 369 -4.11 -18.78 2.81
CA ALA A 369 -3.21 -19.72 3.47
C ALA A 369 -2.26 -19.00 4.44
N SER A 370 -1.75 -17.83 4.07
CA SER A 370 -0.90 -17.00 4.93
C SER A 370 -1.67 -16.40 6.12
N LEU A 371 -2.96 -16.05 5.93
CA LEU A 371 -3.86 -15.64 7.02
C LEU A 371 -4.12 -16.76 8.02
N LEU A 372 -4.23 -18.02 7.56
CA LEU A 372 -4.38 -19.16 8.46
C LEU A 372 -3.19 -19.29 9.42
N GLY A 373 -1.98 -18.90 9.01
CA GLY A 373 -0.81 -18.89 9.88
C GLY A 373 -0.93 -17.96 11.09
N VAL A 374 -1.74 -16.92 11.00
CA VAL A 374 -2.05 -16.01 12.12
C VAL A 374 -2.75 -16.78 13.25
N CYS A 375 -3.60 -17.73 12.89
CA CYS A 375 -4.37 -18.55 13.84
C CYS A 375 -3.53 -19.59 14.60
N ALA A 376 -2.25 -19.75 14.27
CA ALA A 376 -1.35 -20.69 14.98
C ALA A 376 -1.03 -20.25 16.41
N LEU A 377 -1.06 -18.96 16.70
CA LEU A 377 -0.78 -18.36 18.01
C LEU A 377 -2.03 -17.65 18.58
N ALA A 378 -2.03 -17.46 19.89
CA ALA A 378 -3.13 -16.74 20.55
C ALA A 378 -3.14 -15.25 20.19
N PRO A 379 -4.31 -14.62 20.06
CA PRO A 379 -4.43 -13.20 19.80
C PRO A 379 -3.96 -12.33 20.96
N GLY A 380 -3.66 -11.09 20.68
CA GLY A 380 -3.42 -10.04 21.67
C GLY A 380 -4.66 -9.79 22.56
N PRO A 381 -4.57 -8.83 23.49
CA PRO A 381 -5.58 -8.66 24.52
C PRO A 381 -6.96 -8.19 24.03
N ARG A 382 -7.00 -7.44 22.91
CA ARG A 382 -8.26 -6.86 22.38
C ARG A 382 -8.36 -7.03 20.87
N PRO A 383 -8.47 -8.27 20.35
CA PRO A 383 -8.49 -8.53 18.91
C PRO A 383 -9.70 -7.91 18.20
N TRP A 384 -10.84 -7.78 18.89
CA TRP A 384 -12.05 -7.16 18.36
C TRP A 384 -11.83 -5.70 17.94
N LEU A 385 -10.94 -4.96 18.66
CA LEU A 385 -10.66 -3.56 18.32
C LEU A 385 -9.94 -3.46 16.97
N ALA A 386 -9.06 -4.40 16.64
CA ALA A 386 -8.43 -4.46 15.32
C ALA A 386 -9.45 -4.69 14.21
N LEU A 387 -10.48 -5.52 14.44
CA LEU A 387 -11.59 -5.69 13.50
C LEU A 387 -12.37 -4.39 13.32
N VAL A 388 -12.73 -3.72 14.42
CA VAL A 388 -13.43 -2.44 14.38
C VAL A 388 -12.61 -1.40 13.59
N ILE A 389 -11.29 -1.30 13.83
CA ILE A 389 -10.40 -0.40 13.10
C ILE A 389 -10.40 -0.71 11.60
N ALA A 390 -10.29 -1.99 11.22
CA ALA A 390 -10.30 -2.39 9.82
C ALA A 390 -11.63 -2.07 9.12
N VAL A 391 -12.75 -2.32 9.79
CA VAL A 391 -14.10 -2.00 9.27
C VAL A 391 -14.30 -0.49 9.13
N LEU A 392 -13.94 0.28 10.17
CA LEU A 392 -14.03 1.75 10.13
C LEU A 392 -13.11 2.34 9.06
N GLY A 393 -11.89 1.81 8.91
CA GLY A 393 -10.97 2.24 7.86
C GLY A 393 -11.51 1.96 6.46
N SER A 394 -12.09 0.78 6.25
CA SER A 394 -12.75 0.45 4.98
C SER A 394 -13.93 1.38 4.72
N GLY A 395 -14.79 1.61 5.69
CA GLY A 395 -15.89 2.57 5.59
C GLY A 395 -15.41 4.00 5.33
N ALA A 396 -14.29 4.42 5.96
CA ALA A 396 -13.70 5.73 5.75
C ALA A 396 -13.15 5.91 4.33
N VAL A 397 -12.63 4.85 3.68
CA VAL A 397 -12.23 4.88 2.26
C VAL A 397 -13.43 5.16 1.38
N PHE A 398 -14.54 4.42 1.56
CA PHE A 398 -15.77 4.67 0.82
C PHE A 398 -16.35 6.07 1.11
N GLY A 399 -16.40 6.47 2.37
CA GLY A 399 -16.93 7.78 2.78
C GLY A 399 -16.12 8.94 2.22
N ALA A 400 -14.79 8.86 2.25
CA ALA A 400 -13.93 9.90 1.69
C ALA A 400 -14.15 10.08 0.17
N LEU A 401 -14.20 8.98 -0.59
CA LEU A 401 -14.42 9.04 -2.03
C LEU A 401 -15.85 9.42 -2.39
N TYR A 402 -16.84 9.05 -1.58
CA TYR A 402 -18.21 9.51 -1.75
C TYR A 402 -18.31 11.03 -1.58
N LEU A 403 -17.55 11.62 -0.64
CA LEU A 403 -17.55 13.06 -0.39
C LEU A 403 -16.73 13.87 -1.41
N THR A 404 -15.55 13.36 -1.79
CA THR A 404 -14.53 14.18 -2.48
C THR A 404 -14.31 13.82 -3.94
N TRP A 405 -14.90 12.72 -4.42
CA TRP A 405 -14.69 12.23 -5.79
C TRP A 405 -15.97 11.88 -6.52
N THR A 406 -16.97 11.40 -5.80
CA THR A 406 -18.25 10.98 -6.38
C THR A 406 -19.16 12.19 -6.62
N ARG A 407 -19.82 12.24 -7.76
CA ARG A 407 -20.80 13.28 -8.06
C ARG A 407 -21.93 13.29 -7.02
N PRO A 408 -22.47 14.46 -6.68
CA PRO A 408 -23.55 14.55 -5.71
C PRO A 408 -24.73 13.64 -6.04
N LEU A 409 -25.27 12.99 -5.01
CA LEU A 409 -26.45 12.13 -5.09
C LEU A 409 -26.27 10.87 -5.95
N ALA A 410 -25.05 10.50 -6.35
CA ALA A 410 -24.82 9.29 -7.11
C ALA A 410 -25.25 8.03 -6.33
N PRO A 411 -25.83 7.03 -7.03
CA PRO A 411 -26.31 5.80 -6.38
C PRO A 411 -25.19 4.80 -6.04
N LEU A 412 -23.97 5.09 -6.47
CA LEU A 412 -22.75 4.29 -6.26
C LEU A 412 -21.61 5.21 -5.82
N VAL A 413 -20.59 4.62 -5.20
CA VAL A 413 -19.37 5.35 -4.83
C VAL A 413 -18.33 5.15 -5.93
N ASP A 414 -17.94 6.25 -6.59
CA ASP A 414 -16.93 6.25 -7.64
C ASP A 414 -15.50 6.31 -7.06
N GLY A 415 -14.52 5.84 -7.85
CA GLY A 415 -13.10 6.00 -7.58
C GLY A 415 -12.52 5.07 -6.50
N VAL A 416 -13.33 4.20 -5.88
CA VAL A 416 -12.82 3.18 -4.96
C VAL A 416 -12.00 2.16 -5.72
N GLN A 417 -10.82 1.85 -5.20
CA GLN A 417 -9.89 0.88 -5.80
C GLN A 417 -9.46 -0.16 -4.77
N GLY A 418 -9.31 -1.41 -5.22
CA GLY A 418 -8.94 -2.53 -4.36
C GLY A 418 -7.61 -2.32 -3.63
N ARG A 419 -6.64 -1.62 -4.23
CA ARG A 419 -5.35 -1.29 -3.62
C ARG A 419 -5.47 -0.48 -2.32
N TYR A 420 -6.55 0.27 -2.12
CA TYR A 420 -6.76 1.04 -0.89
C TYR A 420 -7.04 0.17 0.33
N PHE A 421 -7.36 -1.11 0.15
CA PHE A 421 -7.57 -2.05 1.26
C PHE A 421 -6.31 -2.80 1.66
N ILE A 422 -5.20 -2.69 0.90
CA ILE A 422 -3.91 -3.35 1.23
C ILE A 422 -3.40 -2.92 2.62
N PRO A 423 -3.38 -1.62 3.00
CA PRO A 423 -2.97 -1.20 4.34
C PRO A 423 -3.90 -1.70 5.46
N LEU A 424 -5.17 -1.93 5.19
CA LEU A 424 -6.14 -2.38 6.20
C LEU A 424 -6.15 -3.90 6.41
N ALA A 425 -5.71 -4.67 5.41
CA ALA A 425 -5.69 -6.13 5.48
C ALA A 425 -4.85 -6.70 6.65
N PRO A 426 -3.62 -6.22 6.93
CA PRO A 426 -2.85 -6.72 8.05
C PRO A 426 -3.45 -6.29 9.40
N VAL A 427 -4.17 -5.17 9.47
CA VAL A 427 -4.92 -4.75 10.66
C VAL A 427 -6.05 -5.74 10.94
N ALA A 428 -6.84 -6.08 9.90
CA ALA A 428 -7.88 -7.09 10.01
C ALA A 428 -7.33 -8.45 10.48
N ALA A 429 -6.14 -8.84 10.02
CA ALA A 429 -5.50 -10.10 10.42
C ALA A 429 -5.21 -10.19 11.93
N LEU A 430 -4.99 -9.07 12.63
CA LEU A 430 -4.80 -9.05 14.08
C LEU A 430 -6.04 -9.56 14.85
N SER A 431 -7.22 -9.45 14.27
CA SER A 431 -8.48 -9.85 14.91
C SER A 431 -8.73 -11.36 14.90
N LEU A 432 -8.01 -12.11 14.07
CA LEU A 432 -8.26 -13.53 13.89
C LEU A 432 -8.06 -14.33 15.19
N PRO A 433 -8.98 -15.23 15.54
CA PRO A 433 -8.87 -16.07 16.72
C PRO A 433 -7.78 -17.14 16.55
N ALA A 434 -7.37 -17.73 17.66
CA ALA A 434 -6.51 -18.90 17.62
C ALA A 434 -7.31 -20.13 17.16
N ALA A 435 -6.74 -20.90 16.26
CA ALA A 435 -7.32 -22.16 15.81
C ALA A 435 -7.32 -23.23 16.94
N PRO A 436 -8.14 -24.27 16.81
CA PRO A 436 -8.08 -25.44 17.70
C PRO A 436 -6.67 -26.05 17.77
N ARG A 437 -6.28 -26.53 18.93
CA ARG A 437 -4.90 -26.98 19.21
C ARG A 437 -4.40 -28.05 18.24
N PHE A 438 -5.27 -28.92 17.77
CA PHE A 438 -4.92 -30.07 16.91
C PHE A 438 -4.52 -29.64 15.47
N ILE A 439 -5.04 -28.53 14.95
CA ILE A 439 -4.72 -28.04 13.59
C ILE A 439 -3.56 -27.03 13.57
N ARG A 440 -3.23 -26.38 14.71
CA ARG A 440 -2.18 -25.35 14.78
C ARG A 440 -0.83 -25.79 14.18
N PRO A 441 -0.38 -27.04 14.32
CA PRO A 441 0.89 -27.48 13.75
C PRO A 441 0.92 -27.48 12.22
N VAL A 442 -0.23 -27.55 11.56
CA VAL A 442 -0.34 -27.59 10.09
C VAL A 442 -0.36 -26.19 9.49
N LEU A 443 -0.87 -25.20 10.22
CA LEU A 443 -1.09 -23.84 9.69
C LEU A 443 0.18 -23.15 9.15
N PRO A 444 1.36 -23.23 9.80
CA PRO A 444 2.60 -22.66 9.27
C PRO A 444 3.03 -23.27 7.92
N TRP A 445 2.65 -24.54 7.66
CA TRP A 445 2.94 -25.21 6.38
C TRP A 445 2.10 -24.65 5.25
N LEU A 446 0.81 -24.45 5.50
CA LEU A 446 -0.08 -23.82 4.53
C LEU A 446 0.42 -22.42 4.19
N SER A 447 0.84 -21.67 5.22
CA SER A 447 1.40 -20.33 5.02
C SER A 447 2.71 -20.36 4.22
N MET A 448 3.59 -21.31 4.53
CA MET A 448 4.84 -21.49 3.80
C MET A 448 4.57 -21.83 2.33
N ALA A 449 3.61 -22.74 2.05
CA ALA A 449 3.22 -23.08 0.69
C ALA A 449 2.66 -21.85 -0.06
N GLY A 450 1.85 -21.02 0.62
CA GLY A 450 1.36 -19.76 0.07
C GLY A 450 2.49 -18.79 -0.29
N ILE A 451 3.47 -18.61 0.61
CA ILE A 451 4.65 -17.76 0.35
C ILE A 451 5.48 -18.31 -0.81
N ILE A 452 5.69 -19.62 -0.89
CA ILE A 452 6.44 -20.26 -2.00
C ILE A 452 5.70 -20.04 -3.32
N PHE A 453 4.37 -20.20 -3.33
CA PHE A 453 3.56 -19.91 -4.52
C PHE A 453 3.77 -18.45 -4.98
N LEU A 454 3.65 -17.48 -4.08
CA LEU A 454 3.87 -16.07 -4.41
C LEU A 454 5.31 -15.82 -4.89
N ALA A 455 6.31 -16.43 -4.23
CA ALA A 455 7.70 -16.25 -4.61
C ALA A 455 8.03 -16.74 -6.03
N ILE A 456 7.38 -17.81 -6.48
CA ILE A 456 7.59 -18.38 -7.81
C ILE A 456 6.78 -17.64 -8.87
N PHE A 457 5.47 -17.49 -8.63
CA PHE A 457 4.56 -17.05 -9.67
C PHE A 457 4.43 -15.53 -9.82
N VAL A 458 4.65 -14.75 -8.76
CA VAL A 458 4.56 -13.28 -8.85
C VAL A 458 5.56 -12.72 -9.86
N PRO A 459 6.88 -12.97 -9.75
CA PRO A 459 7.82 -12.45 -10.72
C PRO A 459 7.54 -12.95 -12.14
N ALA A 460 7.29 -14.25 -12.29
CA ALA A 460 7.07 -14.86 -13.61
C ALA A 460 5.86 -14.26 -14.34
N VAL A 461 4.72 -14.13 -13.63
CA VAL A 461 3.48 -13.63 -14.22
C VAL A 461 3.54 -12.12 -14.46
N VAL A 462 4.07 -11.36 -13.48
CA VAL A 462 4.13 -9.89 -13.56
C VAL A 462 5.08 -9.44 -14.67
N ILE A 463 6.30 -9.99 -14.70
CA ILE A 463 7.30 -9.63 -15.72
C ILE A 463 6.76 -9.96 -17.11
N ARG A 464 6.24 -11.20 -17.29
CA ARG A 464 5.64 -11.60 -18.55
C ARG A 464 4.50 -10.65 -18.96
N ARG A 465 3.60 -10.33 -18.01
CA ARG A 465 2.41 -9.52 -18.33
C ARG A 465 2.77 -8.09 -18.72
N ILE A 466 3.70 -7.45 -17.99
CA ILE A 466 4.19 -6.10 -18.32
C ILE A 466 4.94 -6.12 -19.66
N ALA A 467 5.82 -7.12 -19.90
CA ALA A 467 6.53 -7.23 -21.16
C ALA A 467 5.57 -7.36 -22.36
N PHE A 468 4.56 -8.21 -22.26
CA PHE A 468 3.54 -8.34 -23.30
C PHE A 468 2.71 -7.06 -23.48
N ARG A 469 2.28 -6.45 -22.36
CA ARG A 469 1.41 -5.27 -22.39
C ARG A 469 2.07 -4.08 -23.06
N TYR A 470 3.35 -3.85 -22.79
CA TYR A 470 4.00 -2.60 -23.20
C TYR A 470 5.01 -2.75 -24.35
N TYR A 471 5.53 -3.99 -24.61
CA TYR A 471 6.66 -4.16 -25.53
C TYR A 471 6.48 -5.26 -26.59
N LEU A 472 5.74 -6.33 -26.31
CA LEU A 472 5.74 -7.55 -27.14
C LEU A 472 4.36 -7.92 -27.71
N GLY A 473 3.26 -7.40 -27.18
CA GLY A 473 1.92 -7.72 -27.63
C GLY A 473 1.60 -6.96 -28.92
N GLY A 474 1.40 -7.66 -30.01
CA GLY A 474 0.83 -7.17 -31.24
C GLY A 474 -0.42 -7.94 -31.53
#